data_15c5c7db8f3edf6dd7cc01b86d839ed1
#
_entry.id   15c5c7db8f3edf6dd7cc01b86d839ed1
#
_cell.length_a   1.000
_cell.length_b   1.000
_cell.length_c   1.000
_cell.angle_alpha   90.00
_cell.angle_beta   90.00
_cell.angle_gamma   90.00
#
_symmetry.space_group_name_H-M   'P 1'
#
loop_
_entity.id
_entity.type
_entity.pdbx_description
1 polymer ?
#
loop_
_entity_poly.entity_id
_entity_poly.type
_entity_poly.pdbx_seq_one_letter_code
_entity_poly.pdbx_strand_id
1 'polypeptide(L)'
;EIRLSLVGSEMCIRDSYSRTIMSITITICEVETMKDPLVITMAREYASGGSEIAQKVADLLGIPLYNKELITIAAKKSGLTEEAIAASETQRSGSLIYSLYMMGNTMPLADQVYILQSNVIKEVASQGSCVILGRCGDYVLRDRPNVLRTFVFAPIDIRVANAKVRPDAKDMPDRLWETHLAKHDRARASYYNYYTENRWGEAKNYDLCLNAAIGQDACAQLIVQAAKAMEAANQE
;
A
#
# COMPACT_ATOMS: atom_id res chain seq x y z
N GLU A 1 30.30 -68.87 11.59
CA GLU A 1 28.97 -68.76 10.92
C GLU A 1 27.97 -68.19 11.90
N ILE A 2 27.66 -66.93 11.76
CA ILE A 2 26.57 -66.25 12.52
C ILE A 2 25.45 -65.99 11.54
N ARG A 3 24.38 -66.76 11.63
CA ARG A 3 23.11 -66.43 10.97
C ARG A 3 22.35 -65.42 11.85
N LEU A 4 22.31 -64.19 11.42
CA LEU A 4 21.44 -63.17 11.99
C LEU A 4 20.05 -63.27 11.33
N SER A 5 19.04 -63.55 12.12
CA SER A 5 17.63 -63.56 11.71
C SER A 5 17.11 -62.15 11.55
N LEU A 6 16.94 -61.71 10.33
CA LEU A 6 16.33 -60.46 9.94
C LEU A 6 14.82 -60.66 9.67
N VAL A 7 14.01 -60.89 10.71
CA VAL A 7 12.56 -61.04 10.55
C VAL A 7 11.74 -60.12 11.46
N GLY A 8 12.37 -59.27 12.27
CA GLY A 8 11.64 -58.43 13.20
C GLY A 8 11.57 -56.92 12.90
N SER A 9 12.36 -56.41 11.94
CA SER A 9 12.51 -54.95 11.75
C SER A 9 11.70 -54.35 10.59
N GLU A 10 11.27 -55.17 9.63
CA GLU A 10 10.53 -54.61 8.45
C GLU A 10 9.07 -54.25 8.77
N MET A 11 8.43 -54.91 9.76
CA MET A 11 7.03 -54.59 10.10
C MET A 11 6.87 -53.29 10.88
N CYS A 12 7.86 -52.90 11.67
CA CYS A 12 7.84 -51.61 12.41
C CYS A 12 8.10 -50.38 11.54
N ILE A 13 8.92 -50.53 10.48
CA ILE A 13 9.24 -49.41 9.59
C ILE A 13 8.06 -49.09 8.68
N ARG A 14 7.28 -50.10 8.26
CA ARG A 14 6.13 -49.92 7.36
C ARG A 14 4.98 -49.21 8.04
N ASP A 15 4.73 -49.52 9.34
CA ASP A 15 3.66 -48.85 10.11
C ASP A 15 4.01 -47.42 10.48
N SER A 16 5.31 -47.12 10.75
CA SER A 16 5.74 -45.76 11.05
C SER A 16 5.71 -44.87 9.79
N TYR A 17 6.08 -45.40 8.62
CA TYR A 17 5.99 -44.67 7.35
C TYR A 17 4.53 -44.40 6.96
N SER A 18 3.63 -45.36 7.16
CA SER A 18 2.21 -45.18 6.86
C SER A 18 1.58 -44.09 7.75
N ARG A 19 1.90 -44.02 9.04
CA ARG A 19 1.41 -42.97 9.93
C ARG A 19 2.01 -41.60 9.62
N THR A 20 3.29 -41.55 9.28
CA THR A 20 3.96 -40.29 8.91
C THR A 20 3.43 -39.75 7.57
N ILE A 21 3.18 -40.61 6.58
CA ILE A 21 2.58 -40.20 5.31
C ILE A 21 1.12 -39.76 5.51
N MET A 22 0.30 -40.44 6.33
CA MET A 22 -1.03 -39.98 6.65
C MET A 22 -1.04 -38.65 7.41
N SER A 23 -0.10 -38.44 8.36
CA SER A 23 0.04 -37.19 9.08
C SER A 23 0.48 -36.06 8.15
N ILE A 24 1.43 -36.31 7.24
CA ILE A 24 1.89 -35.35 6.23
C ILE A 24 0.78 -35.09 5.21
N THR A 25 0.02 -36.10 4.77
CA THR A 25 -1.10 -35.93 3.83
C THR A 25 -2.26 -35.13 4.48
N ILE A 26 -2.54 -35.34 5.75
CA ILE A 26 -3.55 -34.55 6.48
C ILE A 26 -3.06 -33.11 6.65
N THR A 27 -1.78 -32.88 6.95
CA THR A 27 -1.20 -31.53 7.06
C THR A 27 -1.14 -30.82 5.70
N ILE A 28 -0.99 -31.54 4.58
CA ILE A 28 -1.03 -30.98 3.21
C ILE A 28 -2.48 -30.72 2.76
N CYS A 29 -3.46 -31.48 3.23
CA CYS A 29 -4.90 -31.22 2.95
C CYS A 29 -5.47 -30.07 3.77
N GLU A 30 -4.83 -29.68 4.88
CA GLU A 30 -5.18 -28.50 5.67
C GLU A 30 -4.37 -27.24 5.34
N VAL A 31 -3.55 -27.25 4.29
CA VAL A 31 -3.18 -26.03 3.62
C VAL A 31 -4.43 -25.55 2.85
N GLU A 32 -5.41 -25.03 3.60
CA GLU A 32 -6.30 -24.01 3.05
C GLU A 32 -5.42 -23.09 2.23
N THR A 33 -5.69 -22.96 0.95
CA THR A 33 -5.06 -21.97 0.09
C THR A 33 -5.22 -20.65 0.82
N MET A 34 -4.16 -20.18 1.50
CA MET A 34 -4.19 -18.91 2.24
C MET A 34 -4.53 -17.86 1.19
N LYS A 35 -5.79 -17.48 1.19
CA LYS A 35 -6.34 -16.50 0.27
C LYS A 35 -5.50 -15.23 0.41
N ASP A 36 -5.00 -14.74 -0.71
CA ASP A 36 -4.24 -13.48 -0.68
C ASP A 36 -5.08 -12.38 -0.03
N PRO A 37 -4.58 -11.73 1.04
CA PRO A 37 -5.32 -10.68 1.72
C PRO A 37 -5.74 -9.59 0.75
N LEU A 38 -6.97 -9.07 0.91
CA LEU A 38 -7.47 -7.92 0.17
C LEU A 38 -6.67 -6.67 0.53
N VAL A 39 -6.10 -6.02 -0.46
CA VAL A 39 -5.44 -4.73 -0.26
C VAL A 39 -6.14 -3.65 -1.09
N ILE A 40 -6.49 -2.54 -0.46
CA ILE A 40 -7.04 -1.38 -1.14
C ILE A 40 -5.98 -0.28 -1.15
N THR A 41 -5.48 0.08 -2.33
CA THR A 41 -4.58 1.22 -2.47
C THR A 41 -5.37 2.45 -2.89
N MET A 42 -5.11 3.59 -2.25
CA MET A 42 -5.85 4.81 -2.54
C MET A 42 -4.92 5.98 -2.82
N ALA A 43 -4.88 6.41 -4.08
CA ALA A 43 -4.30 7.70 -4.47
C ALA A 43 -5.39 8.79 -4.45
N ARG A 44 -5.00 10.05 -4.29
CA ARG A 44 -5.98 11.15 -4.16
C ARG A 44 -5.37 12.51 -4.45
N GLU A 45 -6.18 13.42 -4.95
CA GLU A 45 -5.87 14.85 -4.98
C GLU A 45 -5.84 15.47 -3.57
N TYR A 46 -5.09 16.55 -3.40
CA TYR A 46 -5.03 17.27 -2.13
C TYR A 46 -6.40 17.88 -1.79
N ALA A 47 -6.83 17.71 -0.55
CA ALA A 47 -8.11 18.16 -0.03
C ALA A 47 -9.36 17.62 -0.77
N SER A 48 -9.26 16.53 -1.52
CA SER A 48 -10.42 15.88 -2.14
C SER A 48 -11.33 15.13 -1.17
N GLY A 49 -10.96 15.00 0.10
CA GLY A 49 -11.67 14.11 1.06
C GLY A 49 -11.21 12.66 1.00
N GLY A 50 -10.20 12.34 0.18
CA GLY A 50 -9.75 10.96 0.00
C GLY A 50 -9.14 10.32 1.25
N SER A 51 -8.59 11.11 2.17
CA SER A 51 -8.06 10.55 3.43
C SER A 51 -9.19 10.14 4.37
N GLU A 52 -10.23 10.93 4.43
CA GLU A 52 -11.45 10.69 5.19
C GLU A 52 -12.23 9.48 4.62
N ILE A 53 -12.30 9.39 3.28
CA ILE A 53 -12.88 8.22 2.58
C ILE A 53 -12.09 6.97 2.90
N ALA A 54 -10.74 7.02 2.88
CA ALA A 54 -9.90 5.87 3.22
C ALA A 54 -10.14 5.37 4.65
N GLN A 55 -10.31 6.29 5.62
CA GLN A 55 -10.64 5.93 6.99
C GLN A 55 -12.01 5.24 7.06
N LYS A 56 -13.04 5.81 6.40
CA LYS A 56 -14.38 5.19 6.35
C LYS A 56 -14.37 3.80 5.72
N VAL A 57 -13.59 3.58 4.66
CA VAL A 57 -13.43 2.25 4.04
C VAL A 57 -12.78 1.27 5.01
N ALA A 58 -11.72 1.68 5.70
CA ALA A 58 -11.05 0.86 6.70
C ALA A 58 -12.00 0.48 7.85
N ASP A 59 -12.75 1.44 8.36
CA ASP A 59 -13.74 1.24 9.43
C ASP A 59 -14.87 0.29 9.00
N LEU A 60 -15.41 0.47 7.78
CA LEU A 60 -16.49 -0.37 7.23
C LEU A 60 -16.08 -1.82 6.98
N LEU A 61 -14.80 -2.05 6.67
CA LEU A 61 -14.25 -3.39 6.44
C LEU A 61 -13.59 -3.99 7.69
N GLY A 62 -13.40 -3.20 8.76
CA GLY A 62 -12.71 -3.64 9.97
C GLY A 62 -11.23 -3.96 9.74
N ILE A 63 -10.56 -3.27 8.80
CA ILE A 63 -9.16 -3.49 8.42
C ILE A 63 -8.30 -2.25 8.72
N PRO A 64 -6.99 -2.41 8.96
CA PRO A 64 -6.12 -1.27 9.25
C PRO A 64 -5.94 -0.34 8.06
N LEU A 65 -5.82 0.98 8.34
CA LEU A 65 -5.41 2.01 7.40
C LEU A 65 -3.94 2.38 7.65
N TYR A 66 -3.11 2.22 6.63
CA TYR A 66 -1.71 2.64 6.63
C TYR A 66 -1.52 3.95 5.85
N ASN A 67 -1.14 5.01 6.56
CA ASN A 67 -0.83 6.33 6.01
C ASN A 67 0.49 6.84 6.59
N LYS A 68 0.43 7.58 7.72
CA LYS A 68 1.63 8.06 8.43
C LYS A 68 2.40 6.91 9.09
N GLU A 69 1.71 5.86 9.47
CA GLU A 69 2.26 4.67 10.11
C GLU A 69 3.35 4.00 9.25
N LEU A 70 3.22 4.05 7.92
CA LEU A 70 4.27 3.56 7.01
C LEU A 70 5.60 4.30 7.22
N ILE A 71 5.56 5.61 7.48
CA ILE A 71 6.76 6.40 7.80
C ILE A 71 7.38 5.91 9.12
N THR A 72 6.56 5.74 10.15
CA THR A 72 7.01 5.29 11.47
C THR A 72 7.63 3.88 11.40
N ILE A 73 6.99 2.95 10.68
CA ILE A 73 7.52 1.60 10.50
C ILE A 73 8.85 1.64 9.71
N ALA A 74 8.90 2.43 8.65
CA ALA A 74 10.10 2.62 7.85
C ALA A 74 11.25 3.22 8.67
N ALA A 75 10.98 4.25 9.49
CA ALA A 75 11.95 4.87 10.39
C ALA A 75 12.52 3.85 11.39
N LYS A 76 11.67 3.08 12.06
CA LYS A 76 12.10 2.04 13.01
C LYS A 76 12.99 0.97 12.38
N LYS A 77 12.74 0.61 11.12
CA LYS A 77 13.51 -0.43 10.42
C LYS A 77 14.84 0.05 9.85
N SER A 78 14.96 1.34 9.54
CA SER A 78 16.15 1.91 8.88
C SER A 78 17.11 2.62 9.81
N GLY A 79 16.68 2.95 11.04
CA GLY A 79 17.42 3.85 11.93
C GLY A 79 17.41 5.32 11.50
N LEU A 80 16.63 5.68 10.45
CA LEU A 80 16.37 7.06 10.05
C LEU A 80 15.31 7.69 10.95
N THR A 81 15.35 9.02 11.10
CA THR A 81 14.29 9.73 11.81
C THR A 81 13.05 9.89 10.93
N GLU A 82 11.86 9.99 11.55
CA GLU A 82 10.61 10.22 10.82
C GLU A 82 10.64 11.53 10.03
N GLU A 83 11.30 12.56 10.58
CA GLU A 83 11.49 13.86 9.92
C GLU A 83 12.34 13.73 8.66
N ALA A 84 13.42 12.94 8.69
CA ALA A 84 14.28 12.73 7.53
C ALA A 84 13.52 11.99 6.41
N ILE A 85 12.69 11.01 6.75
CA ILE A 85 11.84 10.31 5.80
C ILE A 85 10.80 11.24 5.20
N ALA A 86 10.07 11.99 6.03
CA ALA A 86 9.06 12.94 5.57
C ALA A 86 9.64 14.07 4.71
N ALA A 87 10.82 14.58 5.04
CA ALA A 87 11.51 15.59 4.25
C ALA A 87 11.93 15.07 2.88
N SER A 88 12.40 13.84 2.79
CA SER A 88 12.84 13.23 1.52
C SER A 88 11.72 13.08 0.49
N GLU A 89 10.46 12.97 0.93
CA GLU A 89 9.30 12.88 0.06
C GLU A 89 8.90 14.22 -0.58
N THR A 90 9.28 15.32 0.06
CA THR A 90 8.97 16.67 -0.40
C THR A 90 10.13 17.34 -1.14
N GLN A 91 11.37 16.88 -0.89
CA GLN A 91 12.56 17.42 -1.54
C GLN A 91 12.79 16.74 -2.89
N ARG A 92 12.60 17.49 -3.94
CA ARG A 92 13.00 17.07 -5.28
C ARG A 92 14.51 17.11 -5.46
N SER A 93 15.03 16.11 -6.12
CA SER A 93 16.37 15.95 -6.65
C SER A 93 16.71 17.00 -7.72
N GLY A 94 16.69 18.27 -7.37
CA GLY A 94 17.06 19.39 -8.25
C GLY A 94 18.13 20.29 -7.65
N SER A 95 18.66 19.95 -6.50
CA SER A 95 19.70 20.74 -5.82
C SER A 95 21.09 20.31 -6.29
N LEU A 96 21.97 21.27 -6.45
CA LEU A 96 23.42 21.04 -6.68
C LEU A 96 24.06 20.15 -5.59
N ILE A 97 23.49 20.11 -4.39
CA ILE A 97 23.87 19.22 -3.29
C ILE A 97 23.63 17.75 -3.67
N TYR A 98 22.60 17.46 -4.45
CA TYR A 98 22.30 16.12 -4.95
C TYR A 98 23.40 15.61 -5.91
N SER A 99 23.90 16.49 -6.79
CA SER A 99 24.98 16.15 -7.73
C SER A 99 26.31 15.90 -7.02
N LEU A 100 26.57 16.60 -5.92
CA LEU A 100 27.78 16.41 -5.09
C LEU A 100 27.71 15.11 -4.27
N TYR A 101 26.53 14.72 -3.81
CA TYR A 101 26.32 13.44 -3.10
C TYR A 101 26.49 12.23 -4.03
N MET A 102 26.14 12.36 -5.31
CA MET A 102 26.30 11.30 -6.33
C MET A 102 27.76 10.99 -6.69
N MET A 103 28.71 11.88 -6.37
CA MET A 103 30.15 11.59 -6.56
C MET A 103 30.70 10.55 -5.56
N GLY A 104 29.93 10.17 -4.54
CA GLY A 104 30.35 9.27 -3.45
C GLY A 104 29.75 7.87 -3.45
N ASN A 105 29.25 7.36 -4.57
CA ASN A 105 28.73 5.96 -4.70
C ASN A 105 27.59 5.56 -3.72
N THR A 106 26.91 6.50 -3.09
CA THR A 106 25.78 6.24 -2.21
C THR A 106 24.47 6.62 -2.89
N MET A 107 23.50 5.70 -2.87
CA MET A 107 22.15 5.94 -3.39
C MET A 107 21.52 7.17 -2.70
N PRO A 108 20.85 8.08 -3.44
CA PRO A 108 20.17 9.24 -2.87
C PRO A 108 19.21 8.85 -1.74
N LEU A 109 19.10 9.67 -0.71
CA LEU A 109 18.23 9.41 0.44
C LEU A 109 16.77 9.19 0.02
N ALA A 110 16.27 9.96 -0.96
CA ALA A 110 14.91 9.82 -1.46
C ALA A 110 14.65 8.43 -2.07
N ASP A 111 15.63 7.89 -2.81
CA ASP A 111 15.53 6.55 -3.41
C ASP A 111 15.62 5.45 -2.35
N GLN A 112 16.51 5.63 -1.35
CA GLN A 112 16.58 4.72 -0.21
C GLN A 112 15.25 4.69 0.55
N VAL A 113 14.64 5.85 0.78
CA VAL A 113 13.33 5.95 1.44
C VAL A 113 12.22 5.31 0.62
N TYR A 114 12.21 5.50 -0.72
CA TYR A 114 11.24 4.85 -1.58
C TYR A 114 11.34 3.32 -1.52
N ILE A 115 12.55 2.77 -1.60
CA ILE A 115 12.78 1.32 -1.49
C ILE A 115 12.32 0.79 -0.14
N LEU A 116 12.67 1.51 0.93
CA LEU A 116 12.30 1.16 2.29
C LEU A 116 10.77 1.12 2.48
N GLN A 117 10.08 2.17 2.04
CA GLN A 117 8.61 2.24 2.08
C GLN A 117 7.97 1.16 1.22
N SER A 118 8.52 0.87 0.04
CA SER A 118 8.05 -0.21 -0.83
C SER A 118 8.14 -1.57 -0.14
N ASN A 119 9.23 -1.84 0.59
CA ASN A 119 9.38 -3.08 1.35
C ASN A 119 8.37 -3.16 2.50
N VAL A 120 8.15 -2.05 3.23
CA VAL A 120 7.14 -1.99 4.30
C VAL A 120 5.74 -2.21 3.73
N ILE A 121 5.40 -1.60 2.59
CA ILE A 121 4.11 -1.80 1.90
C ILE A 121 3.90 -3.28 1.55
N LYS A 122 4.89 -3.94 0.95
CA LYS A 122 4.81 -5.36 0.62
C LYS A 122 4.64 -6.24 1.86
N GLU A 123 5.33 -5.90 2.93
CA GLU A 123 5.25 -6.62 4.20
C GLU A 123 3.87 -6.50 4.85
N VAL A 124 3.34 -5.28 5.04
CA VAL A 124 2.00 -5.09 5.65
C VAL A 124 0.91 -5.72 4.78
N ALA A 125 1.04 -5.65 3.45
CA ALA A 125 0.13 -6.30 2.51
C ALA A 125 0.15 -7.82 2.61
N SER A 126 1.26 -8.44 3.02
CA SER A 126 1.36 -9.88 3.21
C SER A 126 0.82 -10.36 4.56
N GLN A 127 0.77 -9.48 5.56
CA GLN A 127 0.32 -9.80 6.90
C GLN A 127 -1.20 -9.86 7.05
N GLY A 128 -1.95 -9.17 6.18
CA GLY A 128 -3.41 -9.15 6.24
C GLY A 128 -4.04 -8.12 5.33
N SER A 129 -5.37 -8.13 5.26
CA SER A 129 -6.14 -7.15 4.51
C SER A 129 -5.94 -5.75 5.10
N CYS A 130 -5.75 -4.74 4.24
CA CYS A 130 -5.47 -3.38 4.68
C CYS A 130 -5.82 -2.33 3.61
N VAL A 131 -5.93 -1.07 4.06
CA VAL A 131 -5.99 0.10 3.19
C VAL A 131 -4.64 0.81 3.23
N ILE A 132 -4.06 1.13 2.07
CA ILE A 132 -2.78 1.85 1.93
C ILE A 132 -3.02 3.17 1.23
N LEU A 133 -2.67 4.28 1.90
CA LEU A 133 -2.95 5.62 1.39
C LEU A 133 -1.72 6.26 0.75
N GLY A 134 -1.69 6.29 -0.59
CA GLY A 134 -0.62 6.90 -1.39
C GLY A 134 0.66 6.06 -1.47
N ARG A 135 1.85 6.72 -1.48
CA ARG A 135 3.20 6.08 -1.49
C ARG A 135 3.44 5.15 -2.69
N CYS A 136 2.80 5.42 -3.83
CA CYS A 136 2.86 4.54 -5.00
C CYS A 136 2.42 3.09 -4.67
N GLY A 137 1.53 2.90 -3.66
CA GLY A 137 1.11 1.57 -3.22
C GLY A 137 0.50 0.74 -4.34
N ASP A 138 -0.25 1.37 -5.24
CA ASP A 138 -0.80 0.79 -6.46
C ASP A 138 0.29 0.18 -7.38
N TYR A 139 1.40 0.90 -7.57
CA TYR A 139 2.53 0.45 -8.39
C TYR A 139 3.41 -0.57 -7.65
N VAL A 140 3.65 -0.36 -6.36
CA VAL A 140 4.45 -1.29 -5.54
C VAL A 140 3.83 -2.68 -5.47
N LEU A 141 2.48 -2.74 -5.49
CA LEU A 141 1.71 -3.98 -5.41
C LEU A 141 1.10 -4.40 -6.76
N ARG A 142 1.59 -3.86 -7.89
CA ARG A 142 1.02 -4.12 -9.23
C ARG A 142 1.00 -5.59 -9.62
N ASP A 143 1.99 -6.36 -9.16
CA ASP A 143 2.14 -7.78 -9.47
C ASP A 143 1.42 -8.71 -8.47
N ARG A 144 0.75 -8.12 -7.45
CA ARG A 144 0.04 -8.87 -6.43
C ARG A 144 -1.43 -9.05 -6.85
N PRO A 145 -2.00 -10.25 -6.74
CA PRO A 145 -3.43 -10.45 -6.87
C PRO A 145 -4.18 -9.80 -5.71
N ASN A 146 -5.48 -9.65 -5.86
CA ASN A 146 -6.39 -9.13 -4.83
C ASN A 146 -6.05 -7.71 -4.32
N VAL A 147 -5.65 -6.82 -5.25
CA VAL A 147 -5.37 -5.41 -4.97
C VAL A 147 -6.35 -4.52 -5.73
N LEU A 148 -7.21 -3.80 -5.00
CA LEU A 148 -8.09 -2.79 -5.56
C LEU A 148 -7.37 -1.43 -5.59
N ARG A 149 -7.13 -0.89 -6.77
CA ARG A 149 -6.45 0.40 -7.00
C ARG A 149 -7.48 1.49 -7.17
N THR A 150 -7.46 2.48 -6.28
CA THR A 150 -8.45 3.57 -6.31
C THR A 150 -7.81 4.94 -6.42
N PHE A 151 -8.48 5.86 -7.09
CA PHE A 151 -8.13 7.27 -7.17
C PHE A 151 -9.31 8.16 -6.80
N VAL A 152 -9.11 9.12 -5.88
CA VAL A 152 -10.15 10.05 -5.45
C VAL A 152 -9.79 11.47 -5.85
N PHE A 153 -10.69 12.13 -6.57
CA PHE A 153 -10.60 13.53 -6.97
C PHE A 153 -11.85 14.31 -6.57
N ALA A 154 -11.80 15.63 -6.64
CA ALA A 154 -12.98 16.47 -6.40
C ALA A 154 -12.87 17.79 -7.17
N PRO A 155 -14.00 18.46 -7.46
CA PRO A 155 -14.04 19.81 -7.99
C PRO A 155 -13.26 20.80 -7.13
N ILE A 156 -12.71 21.82 -7.77
CA ILE A 156 -11.79 22.75 -7.14
C ILE A 156 -12.41 23.53 -5.98
N ASP A 157 -13.68 23.93 -6.12
CA ASP A 157 -14.46 24.62 -5.10
C ASP A 157 -14.63 23.80 -3.80
N ILE A 158 -14.96 22.51 -3.96
CA ILE A 158 -15.05 21.55 -2.85
C ILE A 158 -13.68 21.39 -2.18
N ARG A 159 -12.62 21.25 -2.97
CA ARG A 159 -11.25 21.09 -2.49
C ARG A 159 -10.77 22.34 -1.72
N VAL A 160 -11.10 23.54 -2.22
CA VAL A 160 -10.80 24.80 -1.52
C VAL A 160 -11.55 24.86 -0.19
N ALA A 161 -12.85 24.55 -0.18
CA ALA A 161 -13.64 24.51 1.06
C ALA A 161 -13.04 23.53 2.08
N ASN A 162 -12.71 22.32 1.65
CA ASN A 162 -12.08 21.31 2.50
C ASN A 162 -10.71 21.76 3.02
N ALA A 163 -9.90 22.41 2.18
CA ALA A 163 -8.55 22.86 2.55
C ALA A 163 -8.59 23.94 3.63
N LYS A 164 -9.57 24.85 3.60
CA LYS A 164 -9.74 25.94 4.57
C LYS A 164 -10.06 25.46 5.99
N VAL A 165 -10.71 24.32 6.13
CA VAL A 165 -11.11 23.77 7.46
C VAL A 165 -10.10 22.76 8.01
N ARG A 166 -9.01 22.49 7.31
CA ARG A 166 -7.99 21.55 7.80
C ARG A 166 -7.21 22.13 8.98
N PRO A 167 -6.78 21.30 9.94
CA PRO A 167 -5.97 21.75 11.08
C PRO A 167 -4.63 22.40 10.68
N ASP A 168 -4.10 22.02 9.51
CA ASP A 168 -2.86 22.54 8.94
C ASP A 168 -3.10 23.69 7.95
N ALA A 169 -4.35 24.20 7.86
CA ALA A 169 -4.69 25.30 6.99
C ALA A 169 -3.91 26.57 7.38
N LYS A 170 -3.35 27.20 6.37
CA LYS A 170 -2.66 28.49 6.52
C LYS A 170 -3.66 29.61 6.26
N ASP A 171 -3.59 30.68 7.04
CA ASP A 171 -4.30 31.88 6.70
C ASP A 171 -3.69 32.49 5.44
N MET A 172 -4.46 32.46 4.33
CA MET A 172 -4.03 32.98 3.05
C MET A 172 -5.20 33.59 2.26
N PRO A 173 -4.94 34.55 1.38
CA PRO A 173 -5.98 35.12 0.52
C PRO A 173 -6.64 34.08 -0.38
N ASP A 174 -7.94 34.19 -0.58
CA ASP A 174 -8.74 33.26 -1.37
C ASP A 174 -8.19 32.96 -2.73
N ARG A 175 -7.64 33.95 -3.42
CA ARG A 175 -6.99 33.83 -4.75
C ARG A 175 -5.79 32.88 -4.80
N LEU A 176 -5.21 32.52 -3.67
CA LEU A 176 -4.03 31.65 -3.60
C LEU A 176 -4.35 30.18 -3.36
N TRP A 177 -5.60 29.85 -2.96
CA TRP A 177 -5.95 28.47 -2.64
C TRP A 177 -5.76 27.51 -3.80
N GLU A 178 -6.20 27.86 -5.01
CA GLU A 178 -6.03 27.00 -6.18
C GLU A 178 -4.55 26.72 -6.47
N THR A 179 -3.71 27.76 -6.38
CA THR A 179 -2.26 27.59 -6.56
C THR A 179 -1.67 26.71 -5.48
N HIS A 180 -2.14 26.84 -4.24
CA HIS A 180 -1.72 25.99 -3.12
C HIS A 180 -2.10 24.51 -3.35
N LEU A 181 -3.34 24.24 -3.72
CA LEU A 181 -3.80 22.90 -4.06
C LEU A 181 -2.98 22.29 -5.21
N ALA A 182 -2.81 23.05 -6.29
CA ALA A 182 -2.04 22.61 -7.44
C ALA A 182 -0.56 22.34 -7.11
N LYS A 183 0.02 23.06 -6.14
CA LYS A 183 1.39 22.80 -5.66
C LYS A 183 1.50 21.44 -5.01
N HIS A 184 0.53 21.08 -4.14
CA HIS A 184 0.51 19.78 -3.47
C HIS A 184 0.30 18.62 -4.45
N ASP A 185 -0.60 18.80 -5.43
CA ASP A 185 -0.85 17.77 -6.46
C ASP A 185 0.36 17.59 -7.37
N ARG A 186 1.02 18.68 -7.77
CA ARG A 186 2.27 18.61 -8.53
C ARG A 186 3.37 17.87 -7.78
N ALA A 187 3.48 18.07 -6.47
CA ALA A 187 4.45 17.34 -5.66
C ALA A 187 4.16 15.83 -5.66
N ARG A 188 2.88 15.43 -5.50
CA ARG A 188 2.46 14.02 -5.58
C ARG A 188 2.68 13.42 -6.96
N ALA A 189 2.25 14.14 -8.00
CA ALA A 189 2.43 13.71 -9.38
C ALA A 189 3.93 13.50 -9.71
N SER A 190 4.77 14.42 -9.26
CA SER A 190 6.20 14.32 -9.51
C SER A 190 6.86 13.15 -8.79
N TYR A 191 6.48 12.89 -7.56
CA TYR A 191 6.94 11.73 -6.81
C TYR A 191 6.51 10.43 -7.51
N TYR A 192 5.22 10.32 -7.83
CA TYR A 192 4.66 9.15 -8.49
C TYR A 192 5.28 8.90 -9.87
N ASN A 193 5.33 9.93 -10.73
CA ASN A 193 5.85 9.81 -12.08
C ASN A 193 7.37 9.51 -12.12
N TYR A 194 8.10 9.87 -11.06
CA TYR A 194 9.53 9.58 -10.96
C TYR A 194 9.79 8.11 -10.61
N TYR A 195 9.01 7.55 -9.67
CA TYR A 195 9.22 6.19 -9.18
C TYR A 195 8.41 5.12 -9.91
N THR A 196 7.51 5.53 -10.81
CA THR A 196 6.68 4.62 -11.58
C THR A 196 6.79 4.94 -13.07
N GLU A 197 6.43 3.99 -13.92
CA GLU A 197 6.34 4.21 -15.37
C GLU A 197 5.00 4.85 -15.78
N ASN A 198 4.15 5.17 -14.81
CA ASN A 198 2.80 5.65 -14.97
C ASN A 198 2.67 7.14 -14.72
N ARG A 199 1.61 7.78 -15.24
CA ARG A 199 1.25 9.16 -14.90
C ARG A 199 0.24 9.17 -13.75
N TRP A 200 0.52 9.98 -12.74
CA TRP A 200 -0.37 10.14 -11.60
C TRP A 200 -1.75 10.68 -12.02
N GLY A 201 -2.83 10.07 -11.49
CA GLY A 201 -4.21 10.46 -11.78
C GLY A 201 -4.73 10.00 -13.14
N GLU A 202 -3.96 9.26 -13.94
CA GLU A 202 -4.44 8.71 -15.20
C GLU A 202 -5.33 7.50 -14.95
N ALA A 203 -6.58 7.56 -15.38
CA ALA A 203 -7.63 6.59 -15.02
C ALA A 203 -7.26 5.13 -15.31
N LYS A 204 -6.47 4.86 -16.35
CA LYS A 204 -6.05 3.48 -16.70
C LYS A 204 -5.15 2.80 -15.65
N ASN A 205 -4.58 3.57 -14.71
CA ASN A 205 -3.73 3.05 -13.66
C ASN A 205 -4.53 2.55 -12.44
N TYR A 206 -5.84 2.80 -12.43
CA TYR A 206 -6.71 2.52 -11.29
C TYR A 206 -7.91 1.70 -11.73
N ASP A 207 -8.37 0.82 -10.86
CA ASP A 207 -9.57 0.01 -11.06
C ASP A 207 -10.84 0.84 -10.83
N LEU A 208 -10.74 1.89 -9.97
CA LEU A 208 -11.86 2.77 -9.63
C LEU A 208 -11.39 4.22 -9.44
N CYS A 209 -11.99 5.14 -10.19
CA CYS A 209 -11.79 6.59 -10.05
C CYS A 209 -13.08 7.25 -9.57
N LEU A 210 -13.05 7.94 -8.43
CA LEU A 210 -14.23 8.50 -7.79
C LEU A 210 -14.15 10.01 -7.64
N ASN A 211 -15.23 10.69 -8.04
CA ASN A 211 -15.44 12.09 -7.74
C ASN A 211 -16.09 12.23 -6.35
N ALA A 212 -15.36 12.78 -5.38
CA ALA A 212 -15.88 12.93 -4.02
C ALA A 212 -17.01 13.96 -3.88
N ALA A 213 -17.39 14.66 -4.94
CA ALA A 213 -18.58 15.50 -4.98
C ALA A 213 -19.88 14.74 -4.73
N ILE A 214 -19.92 13.42 -4.98
CA ILE A 214 -21.08 12.58 -4.66
C ILE A 214 -21.23 12.29 -3.16
N GLY A 215 -20.28 12.74 -2.33
CA GLY A 215 -20.26 12.51 -0.90
C GLY A 215 -19.27 11.44 -0.46
N GLN A 216 -18.62 11.67 0.68
CA GLN A 216 -17.58 10.76 1.19
C GLN A 216 -18.14 9.37 1.55
N ASP A 217 -19.34 9.31 2.13
CA ASP A 217 -19.99 8.05 2.51
C ASP A 217 -20.35 7.22 1.27
N ALA A 218 -20.87 7.85 0.23
CA ALA A 218 -21.19 7.20 -1.03
C ALA A 218 -19.91 6.65 -1.68
N CYS A 219 -18.82 7.43 -1.70
CA CYS A 219 -17.53 6.96 -2.22
C CYS A 219 -17.00 5.76 -1.43
N ALA A 220 -17.06 5.81 -0.10
CA ALA A 220 -16.61 4.70 0.74
C ALA A 220 -17.41 3.42 0.48
N GLN A 221 -18.74 3.52 0.36
CA GLN A 221 -19.60 2.38 0.06
C GLN A 221 -19.29 1.77 -1.31
N LEU A 222 -19.06 2.60 -2.35
CA LEU A 222 -18.69 2.12 -3.69
C LEU A 222 -17.36 1.37 -3.67
N ILE A 223 -16.37 1.86 -2.93
CA ILE A 223 -15.08 1.17 -2.78
C ILE A 223 -15.27 -0.17 -2.08
N VAL A 224 -16.05 -0.22 -1.01
CA VAL A 224 -16.34 -1.46 -0.27
C VAL A 224 -17.09 -2.47 -1.15
N GLN A 225 -18.05 -2.03 -1.95
CA GLN A 225 -18.76 -2.90 -2.90
C GLN A 225 -17.82 -3.46 -3.99
N ALA A 226 -16.96 -2.61 -4.56
CA ALA A 226 -15.97 -3.05 -5.55
C ALA A 226 -14.97 -4.05 -4.95
N ALA A 227 -14.51 -3.82 -3.74
CA ALA A 227 -13.62 -4.71 -3.01
C ALA A 227 -14.26 -6.10 -2.79
N LYS A 228 -15.51 -6.14 -2.34
CA LYS A 228 -16.27 -7.40 -2.16
C LYS A 228 -16.52 -8.14 -3.47
N ALA A 229 -16.82 -7.41 -4.53
CA ALA A 229 -17.01 -8.00 -5.86
C ALA A 229 -15.72 -8.63 -6.39
N MET A 230 -14.58 -7.95 -6.20
CA MET A 230 -13.25 -8.47 -6.57
C MET A 230 -12.91 -9.74 -5.77
N GLU A 231 -13.17 -9.75 -4.45
CA GLU A 231 -12.96 -10.94 -3.63
C GLU A 231 -13.84 -12.12 -4.06
N ALA A 232 -15.08 -11.88 -4.46
CA ALA A 232 -15.97 -12.91 -4.96
C ALA A 232 -15.48 -13.51 -6.28
N ALA A 233 -15.04 -12.66 -7.22
CA ALA A 233 -14.49 -13.09 -8.51
C ALA A 233 -13.18 -13.90 -8.38
N ASN A 234 -12.40 -13.69 -7.35
CA ASN A 234 -11.17 -14.45 -7.07
C ASN A 234 -11.45 -15.79 -6.34
N GLN A 235 -12.71 -16.14 -6.12
CA GLN A 235 -13.12 -17.40 -5.47
C GLN A 235 -13.65 -18.44 -6.47
N GLU A 236 -13.93 -18.04 -7.70
CA GLU A 236 -14.35 -18.89 -8.82
C GLU A 236 -13.12 -19.39 -9.60
#